data_7d19a96f2cc479012d12ee5406cff092
#
_entry.id   7d19a96f2cc479012d12ee5406cff092
#
_cell.length_a   1.000
_cell.length_b   1.000
_cell.length_c   1.000
_cell.angle_alpha   90.00
_cell.angle_beta   90.00
_cell.angle_gamma   90.00
#
_symmetry.space_group_name_H-M   'P 1'
#
loop_
_entity.id
_entity.type
_entity.pdbx_description
1 polymer ?
#
loop_
_entity_poly.entity_id
_entity_poly.type
_entity_poly.pdbx_seq_one_letter_code
_entity_poly.pdbx_strand_id
1 'polypeptide(L)'
;MKHALSLILVSAALGAAARSFTSVTTTESAVWKPGAVVSLSNKAKGTVVETLADSLEFGRWGTCFNERGYDAISMLPDSAQASVMRRVFSPDGELRINMGRIPMNANDYARDWYSCDEVPGDFALEHFNIDRDREAIIPFIKRAQALCPGMTFWASPWCPPSWMKINADYPVRSDRTNTMDPRKDALLFAGMPDGNRDDYKAPKGIFPPRLSETDYFIMDSRYLQAYADYFGRFIDAYAAEQIPIDMVMYQNEAWSYTPYPGCAWTPEGIVRFNAEYLVPTLARTHPGVEVYFGTINTNRFDVIDSVLSDSLMSASVKGVGLQWEGGQILSRLRDKYPHLRYVQTEGECGWGSFDWKAAEHTFERINHYLGNGAQDYTFWNFILADDGESGWGWKQNALIRVDSAKGTCTYTPEYYAVRHYAEFIPSGSRIVARSGGDTPVLVAVTPSGTYVVVAANLGDKKAVVSAPIGPKYLNITLKPHTLTTFSDALE
;
A
#
# COMPACT_ATOMS: atom_id res chain seq x y z
N MET A 1 1.30 -46.94 -40.03
CA MET A 1 1.62 -47.42 -38.67
C MET A 1 1.35 -46.22 -37.73
N LYS A 2 0.24 -46.30 -37.00
CA LYS A 2 -0.21 -45.28 -36.04
C LYS A 2 0.33 -45.64 -34.66
N HIS A 3 1.17 -44.80 -34.07
CA HIS A 3 1.58 -44.93 -32.67
C HIS A 3 0.69 -44.03 -31.82
N ALA A 4 -0.19 -44.65 -31.07
CA ALA A 4 -0.98 -44.02 -30.01
C ALA A 4 -0.08 -43.87 -28.77
N LEU A 5 0.17 -42.65 -28.35
CA LEU A 5 0.75 -42.36 -27.02
C LEU A 5 -0.37 -42.39 -25.98
N SER A 6 -0.38 -43.42 -25.16
CA SER A 6 -1.23 -43.51 -23.96
C SER A 6 -0.65 -42.61 -22.87
N LEU A 7 -1.32 -41.53 -22.55
CA LEU A 7 -1.07 -40.77 -21.32
C LEU A 7 -1.61 -41.58 -20.12
N ILE A 8 -0.71 -42.10 -19.30
CA ILE A 8 -1.03 -42.69 -18.01
C ILE A 8 -1.23 -41.53 -17.02
N LEU A 9 -2.48 -41.19 -16.71
CA LEU A 9 -2.85 -40.40 -15.54
C LEU A 9 -2.59 -41.26 -14.29
N VAL A 10 -1.47 -41.02 -13.62
CA VAL A 10 -1.30 -41.50 -12.25
C VAL A 10 -2.07 -40.58 -11.33
N SER A 11 -3.30 -40.94 -11.00
CA SER A 11 -4.05 -40.37 -9.90
C SER A 11 -3.43 -40.88 -8.60
N ALA A 12 -2.53 -40.12 -8.02
CA ALA A 12 -2.10 -40.32 -6.65
C ALA A 12 -3.29 -39.97 -5.73
N ALA A 13 -4.07 -40.97 -5.36
CA ALA A 13 -5.00 -40.90 -4.24
C ALA A 13 -4.15 -40.87 -2.96
N LEU A 14 -3.64 -39.70 -2.59
CA LEU A 14 -3.17 -39.44 -1.24
C LEU A 14 -4.41 -39.55 -0.34
N GLY A 15 -4.42 -40.54 0.55
CA GLY A 15 -5.43 -40.71 1.57
C GLY A 15 -5.61 -39.37 2.31
N ALA A 16 -6.82 -38.81 2.24
CA ALA A 16 -7.14 -37.57 2.90
C ALA A 16 -7.10 -37.81 4.42
N ALA A 17 -5.94 -37.60 5.04
CA ALA A 17 -5.86 -37.42 6.48
C ALA A 17 -6.91 -36.38 6.88
N ALA A 18 -7.59 -36.62 7.98
CA ALA A 18 -8.66 -35.71 8.44
C ALA A 18 -8.01 -34.37 8.82
N ARG A 19 -8.10 -33.38 7.93
CA ARG A 19 -7.56 -32.05 8.19
C ARG A 19 -8.21 -31.47 9.43
N SER A 20 -7.41 -31.00 10.37
CA SER A 20 -7.81 -30.25 11.56
C SER A 20 -7.22 -28.87 11.51
N PHE A 21 -7.97 -27.88 11.99
CA PHE A 21 -7.58 -26.49 12.00
C PHE A 21 -7.30 -26.04 13.43
N THR A 22 -6.13 -25.48 13.66
CA THR A 22 -5.84 -24.69 14.85
C THR A 22 -6.30 -23.25 14.61
N SER A 23 -6.57 -22.49 15.65
CA SER A 23 -6.98 -21.12 15.52
C SER A 23 -6.30 -20.20 16.53
N VAL A 24 -6.22 -18.93 16.14
CA VAL A 24 -5.82 -17.82 17.01
C VAL A 24 -6.84 -16.71 16.91
N THR A 25 -7.21 -16.13 18.06
CA THR A 25 -8.27 -15.12 18.15
C THR A 25 -7.76 -13.87 18.86
N THR A 26 -8.16 -12.71 18.37
CA THR A 26 -7.92 -11.40 18.97
C THR A 26 -9.24 -10.68 19.20
N THR A 27 -9.37 -10.08 20.37
CA THR A 27 -10.46 -9.16 20.76
C THR A 27 -9.82 -7.92 21.38
N GLU A 28 -10.60 -6.87 21.59
CA GLU A 28 -10.13 -5.65 22.26
C GLU A 28 -9.46 -5.92 23.61
N SER A 29 -9.99 -6.87 24.40
CA SER A 29 -9.49 -7.19 25.74
C SER A 29 -8.49 -8.35 25.80
N ALA A 30 -8.32 -9.11 24.73
CA ALA A 30 -7.48 -10.31 24.71
C ALA A 30 -6.88 -10.57 23.32
N VAL A 31 -5.58 -10.28 23.21
CA VAL A 31 -4.85 -10.43 21.95
C VAL A 31 -4.22 -11.81 21.81
N TRP A 32 -4.24 -12.36 20.61
CA TRP A 32 -3.49 -13.54 20.17
C TRP A 32 -3.70 -14.79 21.05
N LYS A 33 -4.97 -15.13 21.32
CA LYS A 33 -5.33 -16.29 22.15
C LYS A 33 -5.51 -17.54 21.30
N PRO A 34 -4.79 -18.64 21.59
CA PRO A 34 -5.06 -19.94 20.96
C PRO A 34 -6.49 -20.37 21.20
N GLY A 35 -7.12 -20.89 20.13
CA GLY A 35 -8.46 -21.43 20.17
C GLY A 35 -8.49 -22.97 20.14
N ALA A 36 -9.68 -23.53 20.16
CA ALA A 36 -9.88 -24.98 20.03
C ALA A 36 -9.59 -25.45 18.60
N VAL A 37 -9.19 -26.71 18.48
CA VAL A 37 -9.06 -27.40 17.20
C VAL A 37 -10.45 -27.62 16.60
N VAL A 38 -10.61 -27.30 15.30
CA VAL A 38 -11.86 -27.42 14.56
C VAL A 38 -11.68 -28.41 13.42
N SER A 39 -12.62 -29.36 13.30
CA SER A 39 -12.63 -30.35 12.22
C SER A 39 -13.57 -29.93 11.09
N LEU A 40 -13.31 -30.42 9.88
CA LEU A 40 -14.12 -30.19 8.71
C LEU A 40 -15.46 -30.96 8.76
N SER A 41 -16.46 -30.40 8.13
CA SER A 41 -17.83 -30.99 8.01
C SER A 41 -18.19 -31.11 6.53
N ASN A 42 -18.96 -32.15 6.20
CA ASN A 42 -19.56 -32.32 4.87
C ASN A 42 -20.74 -31.36 4.62
N LYS A 43 -21.25 -30.70 5.67
CA LYS A 43 -22.43 -29.81 5.59
C LYS A 43 -22.07 -28.42 6.10
N ALA A 44 -22.48 -27.40 5.36
CA ALA A 44 -22.47 -26.03 5.84
C ALA A 44 -23.50 -25.85 6.99
N LYS A 45 -23.14 -25.00 7.97
CA LYS A 45 -24.02 -24.71 9.13
C LYS A 45 -24.38 -23.21 9.22
N GLY A 46 -23.75 -22.36 8.44
CA GLY A 46 -23.97 -20.92 8.45
C GLY A 46 -23.95 -20.35 7.04
N THR A 47 -23.76 -19.04 6.93
CA THR A 47 -23.57 -18.36 5.66
C THR A 47 -22.35 -18.94 4.94
N VAL A 48 -22.55 -19.43 3.72
CA VAL A 48 -21.46 -20.00 2.93
C VAL A 48 -20.65 -18.87 2.32
N VAL A 49 -19.33 -18.93 2.52
CA VAL A 49 -18.37 -17.99 1.92
C VAL A 49 -18.29 -18.29 0.42
N GLU A 50 -18.32 -17.23 -0.39
CA GLU A 50 -18.27 -17.32 -1.84
C GLU A 50 -16.94 -17.88 -2.33
N THR A 51 -16.98 -18.96 -3.11
CA THR A 51 -15.79 -19.49 -3.79
C THR A 51 -15.55 -18.65 -5.05
N LEU A 52 -14.34 -18.20 -5.26
CA LEU A 52 -13.94 -17.49 -6.46
C LEU A 52 -13.87 -18.43 -7.66
N ALA A 53 -14.32 -17.97 -8.83
CA ALA A 53 -14.22 -18.74 -10.08
C ALA A 53 -12.75 -19.01 -10.44
N ASP A 54 -11.91 -17.98 -10.32
CA ASP A 54 -10.46 -18.07 -10.47
C ASP A 54 -9.79 -17.60 -9.18
N SER A 55 -8.75 -18.34 -8.77
CA SER A 55 -7.97 -17.93 -7.59
C SER A 55 -7.16 -16.68 -7.87
N LEU A 56 -7.05 -15.81 -6.86
CA LEU A 56 -6.26 -14.57 -6.94
C LEU A 56 -4.91 -14.81 -6.30
N GLU A 57 -3.85 -14.44 -6.99
CA GLU A 57 -2.48 -14.55 -6.47
C GLU A 57 -2.20 -13.41 -5.50
N PHE A 58 -1.56 -13.74 -4.38
CA PHE A 58 -1.03 -12.77 -3.42
C PHE A 58 0.51 -12.77 -3.49
N GLY A 59 1.10 -11.58 -3.60
CA GLY A 59 2.54 -11.39 -3.73
C GLY A 59 3.23 -11.02 -2.44
N ARG A 60 3.02 -9.80 -1.92
CA ARG A 60 3.91 -9.25 -0.89
C ARG A 60 3.17 -8.42 0.14
N TRP A 61 3.69 -8.49 1.39
CA TRP A 61 3.35 -7.55 2.46
C TRP A 61 4.36 -6.42 2.48
N GLY A 62 3.88 -5.18 2.49
CA GLY A 62 4.70 -3.99 2.43
C GLY A 62 4.45 -2.99 3.55
N THR A 63 5.41 -2.10 3.74
CA THR A 63 5.27 -0.88 4.54
C THR A 63 6.10 0.25 3.97
N CYS A 64 5.86 1.47 4.44
CA CYS A 64 6.62 2.63 4.01
C CYS A 64 7.75 2.98 4.99
N PHE A 65 8.88 3.40 4.44
CA PHE A 65 10.01 3.92 5.20
C PHE A 65 10.01 5.45 5.13
N ASN A 66 9.71 6.12 6.24
CA ASN A 66 9.73 7.58 6.34
C ASN A 66 10.59 8.06 7.52
N GLU A 67 10.98 9.34 7.51
CA GLU A 67 11.88 9.91 8.49
C GLU A 67 11.32 9.86 9.91
N ARG A 68 10.03 10.21 10.12
CA ARG A 68 9.41 10.20 11.45
C ARG A 68 9.26 8.80 12.02
N GLY A 69 9.10 7.78 11.18
CA GLY A 69 9.15 6.38 11.59
C GLY A 69 10.55 5.97 12.07
N TYR A 70 11.60 6.42 11.37
CA TYR A 70 12.98 6.21 11.82
C TYR A 70 13.27 6.92 13.14
N ASP A 71 12.79 8.13 13.32
CA ASP A 71 12.92 8.88 14.57
C ASP A 71 12.21 8.15 15.72
N ALA A 72 10.99 7.68 15.47
CA ALA A 72 10.22 6.94 16.47
C ALA A 72 10.95 5.68 16.96
N ILE A 73 11.43 4.83 16.04
CA ILE A 73 12.15 3.61 16.45
C ILE A 73 13.46 3.96 17.15
N SER A 74 14.13 5.05 16.78
CA SER A 74 15.40 5.48 17.36
C SER A 74 15.25 5.98 18.82
N MET A 75 14.03 6.30 19.25
CA MET A 75 13.75 6.62 20.67
C MET A 75 13.75 5.39 21.59
N LEU A 76 13.71 4.19 21.03
CA LEU A 76 13.70 2.95 21.81
C LEU A 76 15.13 2.52 22.17
N PRO A 77 15.34 1.80 23.30
CA PRO A 77 16.60 1.10 23.56
C PRO A 77 16.93 0.09 22.46
N ASP A 78 18.21 -0.16 22.20
CA ASP A 78 18.68 -1.02 21.11
C ASP A 78 18.03 -2.41 21.09
N SER A 79 17.84 -3.02 22.26
CA SER A 79 17.18 -4.33 22.39
C SER A 79 15.71 -4.29 21.95
N ALA A 80 15.01 -3.20 22.26
CA ALA A 80 13.62 -3.01 21.82
C ALA A 80 13.55 -2.72 20.33
N GLN A 81 14.45 -1.88 19.78
CA GLN A 81 14.57 -1.66 18.34
C GLN A 81 14.79 -3.00 17.61
N ALA A 82 15.75 -3.81 18.06
CA ALA A 82 16.03 -5.11 17.45
C ALA A 82 14.82 -6.07 17.52
N SER A 83 14.08 -6.05 18.63
CA SER A 83 12.85 -6.84 18.78
C SER A 83 11.76 -6.40 17.82
N VAL A 84 11.50 -5.10 17.71
CA VAL A 84 10.52 -4.53 16.76
C VAL A 84 10.88 -4.92 15.33
N MET A 85 12.12 -4.64 14.91
CA MET A 85 12.55 -4.94 13.53
C MET A 85 12.42 -6.43 13.20
N ARG A 86 12.79 -7.33 14.12
CA ARG A 86 12.66 -8.78 13.94
C ARG A 86 11.19 -9.20 13.78
N ARG A 87 10.29 -8.70 14.62
CA ARG A 87 8.86 -9.04 14.54
C ARG A 87 8.23 -8.59 13.23
N VAL A 88 8.68 -7.46 12.69
CA VAL A 88 8.12 -6.86 11.48
C VAL A 88 8.71 -7.48 10.21
N PHE A 89 10.05 -7.64 10.13
CA PHE A 89 10.74 -7.94 8.87
C PHE A 89 11.35 -9.34 8.78
N SER A 90 11.61 -10.04 9.91
CA SER A 90 12.16 -11.39 9.81
C SER A 90 11.18 -12.35 9.11
N PRO A 91 11.65 -13.27 8.25
CA PRO A 91 10.83 -14.36 7.71
C PRO A 91 10.16 -15.23 8.79
N ASP A 92 10.79 -15.32 9.97
CA ASP A 92 10.26 -16.00 11.16
C ASP A 92 9.48 -15.05 12.08
N GLY A 93 9.35 -13.79 11.68
CA GLY A 93 8.64 -12.76 12.43
C GLY A 93 7.13 -12.87 12.32
N GLU A 94 6.46 -11.90 12.93
CA GLU A 94 5.00 -11.90 13.04
C GLU A 94 4.32 -11.25 11.83
N LEU A 95 4.92 -10.20 11.23
CA LEU A 95 4.35 -9.53 10.05
C LEU A 95 5.01 -9.96 8.73
N ARG A 96 6.24 -10.44 8.78
CA ARG A 96 6.99 -10.97 7.62
C ARG A 96 6.99 -10.02 6.42
N ILE A 97 7.06 -8.70 6.71
CA ILE A 97 7.07 -7.67 5.67
C ILE A 97 8.31 -7.84 4.81
N ASN A 98 8.10 -7.95 3.49
CA ASN A 98 9.14 -8.24 2.51
C ASN A 98 9.13 -7.27 1.32
N MET A 99 8.38 -6.17 1.43
CA MET A 99 8.34 -5.09 0.46
C MET A 99 8.41 -3.73 1.16
N GLY A 100 9.19 -2.80 0.61
CA GLY A 100 9.32 -1.44 1.11
C GLY A 100 8.83 -0.40 0.10
N ARG A 101 8.02 0.55 0.56
CA ARG A 101 7.76 1.79 -0.17
C ARG A 101 8.77 2.85 0.23
N ILE A 102 9.38 3.49 -0.74
CA ILE A 102 10.34 4.58 -0.55
C ILE A 102 9.72 5.87 -1.06
N PRO A 103 9.48 6.87 -0.21
CA PRO A 103 9.10 8.19 -0.68
C PRO A 103 10.24 8.81 -1.48
N MET A 104 9.96 9.28 -2.67
CA MET A 104 10.88 10.15 -3.40
C MET A 104 10.63 11.59 -2.93
N ASN A 105 11.64 12.22 -2.35
CA ASN A 105 11.53 13.54 -1.75
C ASN A 105 10.68 13.61 -0.47
N ALA A 106 10.40 14.82 -0.01
CA ALA A 106 9.57 15.07 1.14
C ALA A 106 8.15 14.54 0.96
N ASN A 107 7.62 14.02 2.05
CA ASN A 107 6.25 13.54 2.20
C ASN A 107 5.64 14.13 3.49
N ASP A 108 4.42 13.78 3.82
CA ASP A 108 3.71 14.26 5.01
C ASP A 108 4.33 13.79 6.34
N TYR A 109 5.20 12.76 6.31
CA TYR A 109 5.98 12.23 7.44
C TYR A 109 7.48 12.49 7.32
N ALA A 110 7.90 13.43 6.46
CA ALA A 110 9.25 13.97 6.48
C ALA A 110 9.45 14.91 7.68
N ARG A 111 10.68 15.08 8.12
CA ARG A 111 11.06 16.07 9.16
C ARG A 111 10.86 17.48 8.67
N ASP A 112 11.35 17.73 7.45
CA ASP A 112 11.26 18.98 6.70
C ASP A 112 10.96 18.67 5.25
N TRP A 113 10.63 19.70 4.46
CA TRP A 113 10.39 19.54 3.04
C TRP A 113 11.69 19.73 2.25
N TYR A 114 11.95 18.79 1.35
CA TYR A 114 13.14 18.72 0.51
C TYR A 114 12.85 17.97 -0.79
N SER A 115 13.74 18.15 -1.76
CA SER A 115 13.87 17.21 -2.88
C SER A 115 15.34 16.85 -3.09
N CYS A 116 15.61 15.88 -3.94
CA CYS A 116 16.95 15.47 -4.28
C CYS A 116 17.65 16.46 -5.21
N ASP A 117 16.93 17.46 -5.76
CA ASP A 117 17.48 18.55 -6.55
C ASP A 117 16.57 19.77 -6.51
N GLU A 118 16.92 20.77 -5.70
CA GLU A 118 16.19 22.04 -5.59
C GLU A 118 16.90 23.20 -6.32
N VAL A 119 17.83 22.93 -7.24
CA VAL A 119 18.48 23.97 -8.02
C VAL A 119 17.63 24.32 -9.25
N PRO A 120 17.00 25.52 -9.28
CA PRO A 120 16.10 25.89 -10.37
C PRO A 120 16.79 25.87 -11.73
N GLY A 121 16.21 25.13 -12.68
CA GLY A 121 16.72 25.04 -14.04
C GLY A 121 17.85 24.03 -14.24
N ASP A 122 18.18 23.22 -13.25
CA ASP A 122 19.13 22.11 -13.39
C ASP A 122 18.51 20.93 -14.15
N PHE A 123 18.26 21.13 -15.44
CA PHE A 123 17.70 20.07 -16.31
C PHE A 123 18.68 18.92 -16.55
N ALA A 124 19.96 19.08 -16.26
CA ALA A 124 20.98 18.03 -16.36
C ALA A 124 21.11 17.21 -15.07
N LEU A 125 20.46 17.65 -14.00
CA LEU A 125 20.47 17.02 -12.67
C LEU A 125 21.90 16.88 -12.12
N GLU A 126 22.75 17.90 -12.32
CA GLU A 126 24.13 17.92 -11.85
C GLU A 126 24.22 18.06 -10.33
N HIS A 127 23.18 18.65 -9.71
CA HIS A 127 23.08 18.84 -8.26
C HIS A 127 22.24 17.75 -7.57
N PHE A 128 21.76 16.76 -8.32
CA PHE A 128 20.97 15.66 -7.76
C PHE A 128 21.78 14.87 -6.73
N ASN A 129 21.21 14.71 -5.53
CA ASN A 129 21.79 13.88 -4.47
C ASN A 129 20.70 13.31 -3.53
N ILE A 130 21.03 12.24 -2.82
CA ILE A 130 20.17 11.60 -1.81
C ILE A 130 20.75 11.72 -0.41
N ASP A 131 21.53 12.77 -0.14
CA ASP A 131 22.24 12.95 1.14
C ASP A 131 21.24 13.00 2.31
N ARG A 132 20.08 13.61 2.11
CA ARG A 132 19.00 13.66 3.10
C ARG A 132 18.50 12.26 3.47
N ASP A 133 18.31 11.40 2.47
CA ASP A 133 17.80 10.04 2.70
C ASP A 133 18.81 9.16 3.46
N ARG A 134 20.12 9.47 3.34
CA ARG A 134 21.20 8.81 4.10
C ARG A 134 21.14 9.06 5.61
N GLU A 135 20.42 10.10 6.04
CA GLU A 135 20.29 10.40 7.47
C GLU A 135 19.29 9.49 8.19
N ALA A 136 18.24 9.03 7.50
CA ALA A 136 17.14 8.31 8.12
C ALA A 136 16.60 7.15 7.28
N ILE A 137 16.15 7.39 6.06
CA ILE A 137 15.44 6.41 5.22
C ILE A 137 16.36 5.23 4.88
N ILE A 138 17.55 5.50 4.38
CA ILE A 138 18.51 4.45 4.00
C ILE A 138 18.96 3.62 5.20
N PRO A 139 19.37 4.17 6.35
CA PRO A 139 19.66 3.38 7.54
C PRO A 139 18.48 2.55 8.02
N PHE A 140 17.25 3.05 7.89
CA PHE A 140 16.05 2.32 8.28
C PHE A 140 15.84 1.09 7.38
N ILE A 141 15.94 1.29 6.07
CA ILE A 141 15.85 0.22 5.06
C ILE A 141 16.93 -0.84 5.29
N LYS A 142 18.18 -0.42 5.53
CA LYS A 142 19.30 -1.35 5.77
C LYS A 142 19.07 -2.27 6.95
N ARG A 143 18.45 -1.78 8.02
CA ARG A 143 18.05 -2.61 9.17
C ARG A 143 17.01 -3.67 8.77
N ALA A 144 16.04 -3.31 7.91
CA ALA A 144 15.05 -4.25 7.41
C ALA A 144 15.66 -5.28 6.46
N GLN A 145 16.52 -4.86 5.51
CA GLN A 145 17.24 -5.74 4.59
C GLN A 145 18.14 -6.76 5.32
N ALA A 146 18.76 -6.37 6.43
CA ALA A 146 19.58 -7.27 7.23
C ALA A 146 18.77 -8.46 7.79
N LEU A 147 17.46 -8.29 7.98
CA LEU A 147 16.53 -9.31 8.48
C LEU A 147 15.79 -10.02 7.34
N CYS A 148 15.57 -9.34 6.22
CA CYS A 148 14.90 -9.83 5.02
C CYS A 148 15.74 -9.52 3.78
N PRO A 149 16.82 -10.28 3.47
CA PRO A 149 17.71 -9.98 2.35
C PRO A 149 17.05 -10.01 0.97
N GLY A 150 15.92 -10.69 0.83
CA GLY A 150 15.11 -10.74 -0.39
C GLY A 150 14.03 -9.65 -0.48
N MET A 151 14.10 -8.62 0.35
CA MET A 151 13.14 -7.52 0.35
C MET A 151 13.18 -6.75 -0.98
N THR A 152 12.01 -6.47 -1.53
CA THR A 152 11.83 -5.68 -2.76
C THR A 152 11.42 -4.26 -2.42
N PHE A 153 11.63 -3.33 -3.35
CA PHE A 153 11.33 -1.92 -3.11
C PHE A 153 10.61 -1.28 -4.28
N TRP A 154 9.72 -0.36 -3.95
CA TRP A 154 9.10 0.54 -4.91
C TRP A 154 9.10 1.98 -4.41
N ALA A 155 9.06 2.93 -5.34
CA ALA A 155 9.16 4.34 -5.01
C ALA A 155 8.05 5.18 -5.66
N SER A 156 7.65 6.24 -4.97
CA SER A 156 6.74 7.25 -5.51
C SER A 156 7.03 8.62 -4.89
N PRO A 157 7.00 9.71 -5.68
CA PRO A 157 7.08 11.07 -5.14
C PRO A 157 5.73 11.53 -4.60
N TRP A 158 5.75 12.35 -3.54
CA TRP A 158 4.63 13.20 -3.16
C TRP A 158 4.68 14.52 -3.93
N CYS A 159 5.87 15.05 -4.14
CA CYS A 159 6.10 16.30 -4.83
C CYS A 159 7.35 16.18 -5.70
N PRO A 160 7.33 16.64 -6.97
CA PRO A 160 8.58 16.87 -7.70
C PRO A 160 9.38 18.00 -7.05
N PRO A 161 10.65 18.25 -7.46
CA PRO A 161 11.34 19.45 -7.08
C PRO A 161 10.45 20.69 -7.24
N SER A 162 10.47 21.58 -6.26
CA SER A 162 9.50 22.69 -6.21
C SER A 162 9.58 23.60 -7.45
N TRP A 163 10.77 23.76 -8.02
CA TRP A 163 10.99 24.57 -9.22
C TRP A 163 10.39 23.94 -10.51
N MET A 164 10.00 22.68 -10.48
CA MET A 164 9.30 22.02 -11.60
C MET A 164 7.78 22.21 -11.55
N LYS A 165 7.27 22.92 -10.54
CA LYS A 165 5.83 23.19 -10.36
C LYS A 165 5.48 24.64 -10.70
N ILE A 166 4.27 24.87 -11.22
CA ILE A 166 3.79 26.21 -11.57
C ILE A 166 3.62 27.13 -10.35
N ASN A 167 3.39 26.57 -9.16
CA ASN A 167 3.33 27.33 -7.91
C ASN A 167 4.70 27.51 -7.25
N ALA A 168 5.74 26.86 -7.75
CA ALA A 168 7.10 26.88 -7.20
C ALA A 168 7.12 26.69 -5.68
N ASP A 169 6.40 25.65 -5.20
CA ASP A 169 6.26 25.36 -3.77
C ASP A 169 5.94 23.86 -3.58
N TYR A 170 6.18 23.30 -2.37
CA TYR A 170 5.94 21.90 -2.09
C TYR A 170 4.43 21.54 -1.98
N PRO A 171 3.60 22.29 -1.22
CA PRO A 171 2.19 21.95 -1.07
C PRO A 171 1.37 22.29 -2.32
N VAL A 172 0.14 21.77 -2.38
CA VAL A 172 -0.83 22.10 -3.42
C VAL A 172 -1.69 23.30 -3.01
N ARG A 173 -2.00 23.43 -1.72
CA ARG A 173 -2.77 24.56 -1.16
C ARG A 173 -2.07 25.19 0.04
N SER A 174 -2.42 26.45 0.31
CA SER A 174 -2.03 27.13 1.53
C SER A 174 -2.80 26.61 2.75
N ASP A 175 -2.14 26.60 3.89
CA ASP A 175 -2.69 26.24 5.18
C ASP A 175 -1.92 26.92 6.31
N ARG A 176 -2.48 26.92 7.52
CA ARG A 176 -1.79 27.41 8.74
C ARG A 176 -0.50 26.64 9.06
N THR A 177 -0.29 25.49 8.48
CA THR A 177 0.85 24.58 8.71
C THR A 177 1.96 24.74 7.67
N ASN A 178 1.75 25.62 6.67
CA ASN A 178 2.75 25.89 5.64
C ASN A 178 2.89 27.40 5.37
N THR A 179 3.90 27.76 4.59
CA THR A 179 4.23 29.14 4.24
C THR A 179 3.83 29.56 2.83
N MET A 180 3.07 28.71 2.13
CA MET A 180 2.63 28.98 0.77
C MET A 180 1.70 30.20 0.72
N ASP A 181 1.93 31.09 -0.24
CA ASP A 181 1.06 32.24 -0.49
C ASP A 181 -0.36 31.78 -0.87
N PRO A 182 -1.43 32.18 -0.10
CA PRO A 182 -2.80 31.79 -0.40
C PRO A 182 -3.28 32.16 -1.82
N ARG A 183 -2.69 33.14 -2.47
CA ARG A 183 -3.02 33.48 -3.86
C ARG A 183 -2.68 32.39 -4.85
N LYS A 184 -1.73 31.52 -4.52
CA LYS A 184 -1.36 30.36 -5.35
C LYS A 184 -2.44 29.27 -5.37
N ASP A 185 -3.37 29.23 -4.40
CA ASP A 185 -4.47 28.28 -4.37
C ASP A 185 -5.35 28.36 -5.63
N ALA A 186 -5.50 29.55 -6.20
CA ALA A 186 -6.29 29.76 -7.40
C ALA A 186 -5.78 28.99 -8.64
N LEU A 187 -4.46 28.66 -8.68
CA LEU A 187 -3.84 28.00 -9.81
C LEU A 187 -4.43 26.61 -10.06
N LEU A 188 -4.88 25.93 -9.01
CA LEU A 188 -5.40 24.56 -9.12
C LEU A 188 -6.65 24.44 -9.98
N PHE A 189 -7.54 25.43 -9.94
CA PHE A 189 -8.84 25.38 -10.60
C PHE A 189 -9.06 26.50 -11.64
N ALA A 190 -8.31 27.57 -11.56
CA ALA A 190 -8.45 28.71 -12.43
C ALA A 190 -7.48 28.75 -13.62
N GLY A 191 -6.67 27.69 -13.81
CA GLY A 191 -5.64 27.67 -14.86
C GLY A 191 -4.51 28.67 -14.60
N MET A 192 -4.04 29.34 -15.64
CA MET A 192 -2.92 30.29 -15.51
C MET A 192 -3.25 31.50 -14.62
N PRO A 193 -2.24 32.07 -13.98
CA PRO A 193 -2.41 33.04 -12.88
C PRO A 193 -2.90 34.45 -13.24
N ASP A 194 -3.32 34.73 -14.41
CA ASP A 194 -3.84 36.05 -14.86
C ASP A 194 -5.34 36.24 -14.66
N GLY A 195 -6.05 35.25 -14.09
CA GLY A 195 -7.43 35.38 -13.65
C GLY A 195 -7.57 36.27 -12.40
N ASN A 196 -8.76 36.79 -12.17
CA ASN A 196 -9.07 37.54 -10.94
C ASN A 196 -9.08 36.58 -9.73
N ARG A 197 -7.96 36.54 -8.99
CA ARG A 197 -7.76 35.68 -7.83
C ARG A 197 -8.39 36.23 -6.54
N ASP A 198 -8.75 37.49 -6.52
CA ASP A 198 -9.26 38.16 -5.31
C ASP A 198 -10.62 37.56 -4.88
N ASP A 199 -11.40 37.04 -5.81
CA ASP A 199 -12.70 36.40 -5.56
C ASP A 199 -12.60 34.87 -5.37
N TYR A 200 -11.43 34.27 -5.54
CA TYR A 200 -11.25 32.84 -5.39
C TYR A 200 -11.30 32.40 -3.93
N LYS A 201 -12.11 31.39 -3.66
CA LYS A 201 -12.17 30.75 -2.34
C LYS A 201 -11.66 29.32 -2.48
N ALA A 202 -10.53 29.05 -1.85
CA ALA A 202 -9.94 27.69 -1.81
C ALA A 202 -10.95 26.67 -1.26
N PRO A 203 -11.08 25.48 -1.88
CA PRO A 203 -11.88 24.40 -1.32
C PRO A 203 -11.38 24.02 0.08
N LYS A 204 -12.34 23.63 0.94
CA LYS A 204 -12.00 23.12 2.27
C LYS A 204 -11.68 21.63 2.20
N GLY A 205 -10.73 21.19 3.04
CA GLY A 205 -10.31 19.79 3.10
C GLY A 205 -9.22 19.44 2.08
N ILE A 206 -8.83 18.17 2.05
CA ILE A 206 -7.80 17.64 1.16
C ILE A 206 -8.36 17.06 -0.15
N PHE A 207 -9.67 16.84 -0.23
CA PHE A 207 -10.34 16.34 -1.43
C PHE A 207 -11.16 17.47 -2.05
N PRO A 208 -10.76 17.98 -3.21
CA PRO A 208 -11.52 19.04 -3.88
C PRO A 208 -12.85 18.50 -4.43
N PRO A 209 -13.88 19.35 -4.56
CA PRO A 209 -15.19 18.96 -5.10
C PRO A 209 -15.12 18.59 -6.59
N ARG A 210 -14.06 18.95 -7.29
CA ARG A 210 -13.77 18.64 -8.69
C ARG A 210 -12.28 18.42 -8.90
N LEU A 211 -11.91 17.78 -9.99
CA LEU A 211 -10.52 17.59 -10.37
C LEU A 211 -9.86 18.93 -10.72
N SER A 212 -8.53 18.97 -10.64
CA SER A 212 -7.75 20.09 -11.13
C SER A 212 -8.03 20.37 -12.61
N GLU A 213 -8.17 21.61 -12.99
CA GLU A 213 -8.29 22.05 -14.38
C GLU A 213 -6.92 22.32 -15.02
N THR A 214 -5.85 22.27 -14.24
CA THR A 214 -4.48 22.46 -14.69
C THR A 214 -3.53 21.51 -14.01
N ASP A 215 -2.47 21.14 -14.70
CA ASP A 215 -1.36 20.41 -14.11
C ASP A 215 -0.54 21.36 -13.24
N TYR A 216 -0.23 20.96 -12.03
CA TYR A 216 0.71 21.71 -11.19
C TYR A 216 2.16 21.49 -11.58
N PHE A 217 2.45 20.39 -12.27
CA PHE A 217 3.73 20.20 -12.93
C PHE A 217 3.84 21.12 -14.16
N ILE A 218 5.01 21.68 -14.44
CA ILE A 218 5.27 22.50 -15.63
C ILE A 218 5.34 21.60 -16.87
N MET A 219 4.32 21.64 -17.72
CA MET A 219 4.14 20.74 -18.86
C MET A 219 5.00 21.09 -20.10
N ASP A 220 6.15 21.75 -19.90
CA ASP A 220 7.18 21.94 -20.94
C ASP A 220 8.01 20.66 -21.11
N SER A 221 8.36 20.31 -22.35
CA SER A 221 9.07 19.07 -22.68
C SER A 221 10.41 18.89 -21.95
N ARG A 222 11.13 19.98 -21.67
CA ARG A 222 12.41 19.91 -20.93
C ARG A 222 12.18 19.52 -19.47
N TYR A 223 11.12 20.05 -18.84
CA TYR A 223 10.76 19.70 -17.47
C TYR A 223 10.28 18.25 -17.38
N LEU A 224 9.44 17.82 -18.30
CA LEU A 224 8.93 16.44 -18.37
C LEU A 224 10.09 15.45 -18.56
N GLN A 225 11.05 15.75 -19.46
CA GLN A 225 12.20 14.88 -19.66
C GLN A 225 13.13 14.90 -18.45
N ALA A 226 13.45 16.06 -17.87
CA ALA A 226 14.27 16.15 -16.68
C ALA A 226 13.65 15.38 -15.50
N TYR A 227 12.32 15.43 -15.37
CA TYR A 227 11.65 14.70 -14.30
C TYR A 227 11.66 13.19 -14.56
N ALA A 228 11.53 12.73 -15.79
CA ALA A 228 11.72 11.31 -16.14
C ALA A 228 13.17 10.85 -15.86
N ASP A 229 14.16 11.67 -16.18
CA ASP A 229 15.57 11.40 -15.87
C ASP A 229 15.84 11.43 -14.36
N TYR A 230 15.11 12.25 -13.60
CA TYR A 230 15.15 12.30 -12.14
C TYR A 230 14.79 10.95 -11.49
N PHE A 231 13.77 10.24 -12.01
CA PHE A 231 13.46 8.88 -11.58
C PHE A 231 14.64 7.93 -11.82
N GLY A 232 15.28 8.03 -12.98
CA GLY A 232 16.49 7.24 -13.28
C GLY A 232 17.63 7.53 -12.30
N ARG A 233 17.91 8.81 -12.02
CA ARG A 233 18.92 9.20 -11.03
C ARG A 233 18.63 8.68 -9.63
N PHE A 234 17.34 8.69 -9.23
CA PHE A 234 16.90 8.16 -7.93
C PHE A 234 17.14 6.65 -7.85
N ILE A 235 16.76 5.91 -8.89
CA ILE A 235 16.98 4.45 -8.98
C ILE A 235 18.47 4.13 -8.90
N ASP A 236 19.31 4.83 -9.67
CA ASP A 236 20.77 4.64 -9.66
C ASP A 236 21.39 4.93 -8.27
N ALA A 237 20.96 6.02 -7.64
CA ALA A 237 21.47 6.41 -6.33
C ALA A 237 21.12 5.40 -5.24
N TYR A 238 19.90 4.87 -5.24
CA TYR A 238 19.49 3.82 -4.33
C TYR A 238 20.12 2.46 -4.65
N ALA A 239 20.33 2.14 -5.92
CA ALA A 239 21.10 0.96 -6.33
C ALA A 239 22.55 1.01 -5.84
N ALA A 240 23.19 2.19 -5.86
CA ALA A 240 24.53 2.39 -5.28
C ALA A 240 24.56 2.14 -3.77
N GLU A 241 23.46 2.39 -3.08
CA GLU A 241 23.24 2.03 -1.68
C GLU A 241 22.82 0.55 -1.49
N GLN A 242 22.84 -0.27 -2.54
CA GLN A 242 22.40 -1.68 -2.51
C GLN A 242 20.91 -1.84 -2.13
N ILE A 243 20.09 -0.88 -2.54
CA ILE A 243 18.63 -0.89 -2.39
C ILE A 243 18.04 -0.85 -3.81
N PRO A 244 17.89 -1.98 -4.49
CA PRO A 244 17.32 -1.99 -5.84
C PRO A 244 15.83 -1.64 -5.79
N ILE A 245 15.40 -0.72 -6.66
CA ILE A 245 14.00 -0.34 -6.84
C ILE A 245 13.46 -1.12 -8.05
N ASP A 246 12.42 -1.91 -7.84
CA ASP A 246 11.83 -2.79 -8.86
C ASP A 246 10.63 -2.13 -9.55
N MET A 247 9.98 -1.17 -8.89
CA MET A 247 8.75 -0.54 -9.37
C MET A 247 8.71 0.93 -8.98
N VAL A 248 8.16 1.76 -9.85
CA VAL A 248 7.88 3.18 -9.55
C VAL A 248 6.46 3.55 -9.93
N MET A 249 5.92 4.53 -9.20
CA MET A 249 4.67 5.23 -9.54
C MET A 249 4.95 6.73 -9.64
N TYR A 250 4.33 7.38 -10.61
CA TYR A 250 4.71 8.75 -10.99
C TYR A 250 4.36 9.82 -9.95
N GLN A 251 3.35 9.57 -9.10
CA GLN A 251 2.84 10.56 -8.13
C GLN A 251 2.07 9.89 -7.00
N ASN A 252 2.25 10.35 -5.77
CA ASN A 252 1.32 10.05 -4.68
C ASN A 252 0.09 10.95 -4.81
N GLU A 253 -1.10 10.32 -4.89
CA GLU A 253 -2.39 11.01 -4.79
C GLU A 253 -2.54 12.25 -5.70
N ALA A 254 -2.42 12.05 -7.00
CA ALA A 254 -2.44 13.13 -8.00
C ALA A 254 -3.69 14.05 -7.97
N TRP A 255 -4.73 13.66 -7.25
CA TRP A 255 -5.98 14.41 -7.11
C TRP A 255 -6.27 14.90 -5.69
N SER A 256 -5.31 14.79 -4.76
CA SER A 256 -5.45 15.32 -3.41
C SER A 256 -5.07 16.78 -3.33
N TYR A 257 -5.89 17.56 -2.63
CA TYR A 257 -5.70 19.00 -2.41
C TYR A 257 -4.97 19.24 -1.10
N THR A 258 -3.65 18.99 -1.11
CA THR A 258 -2.85 18.81 0.10
C THR A 258 -2.17 20.07 0.60
N PRO A 259 -2.14 20.30 1.95
CA PRO A 259 -1.34 21.34 2.59
C PRO A 259 0.11 20.86 2.89
N TYR A 260 0.46 19.65 2.52
CA TYR A 260 1.77 19.01 2.62
C TYR A 260 2.30 18.75 1.20
N PRO A 261 3.53 18.27 1.03
CA PRO A 261 4.08 18.04 -0.31
C PRO A 261 3.13 17.25 -1.20
N GLY A 262 2.85 17.77 -2.38
CA GLY A 262 1.93 17.19 -3.35
C GLY A 262 2.07 17.82 -4.73
N CYS A 263 1.47 17.19 -5.73
CA CYS A 263 1.38 17.73 -7.09
C CYS A 263 0.08 17.26 -7.73
N ALA A 264 -0.73 18.20 -8.18
CA ALA A 264 -1.97 17.90 -8.90
C ALA A 264 -1.70 17.69 -10.38
N TRP A 265 -2.39 16.72 -10.99
CA TRP A 265 -2.27 16.37 -12.39
C TRP A 265 -3.64 16.24 -13.03
N THR A 266 -3.76 16.67 -14.30
CA THR A 266 -4.92 16.35 -15.15
C THR A 266 -4.77 14.93 -15.72
N PRO A 267 -5.87 14.29 -16.15
CA PRO A 267 -5.79 13.01 -16.86
C PRO A 267 -4.85 13.07 -18.09
N GLU A 268 -4.91 14.14 -18.86
CA GLU A 268 -4.06 14.37 -20.02
C GLU A 268 -2.59 14.53 -19.65
N GLY A 269 -2.30 15.27 -18.58
CA GLY A 269 -0.95 15.43 -18.06
C GLY A 269 -0.35 14.12 -17.56
N ILE A 270 -1.16 13.29 -16.92
CA ILE A 270 -0.78 11.94 -16.48
C ILE A 270 -0.38 11.07 -17.67
N VAL A 271 -1.23 11.00 -18.70
CA VAL A 271 -0.95 10.22 -19.90
C VAL A 271 0.33 10.72 -20.57
N ARG A 272 0.44 12.04 -20.79
CA ARG A 272 1.60 12.65 -21.41
C ARG A 272 2.90 12.33 -20.68
N PHE A 273 2.94 12.53 -19.36
CA PHE A 273 4.16 12.27 -18.59
C PHE A 273 4.53 10.78 -18.58
N ASN A 274 3.58 9.91 -18.24
CA ASN A 274 3.89 8.49 -18.12
C ASN A 274 4.22 7.85 -19.46
N ALA A 275 3.36 8.03 -20.48
CA ALA A 275 3.47 7.30 -21.72
C ALA A 275 4.51 7.86 -22.69
N GLU A 276 4.75 9.20 -22.67
CA GLU A 276 5.69 9.83 -23.62
C GLU A 276 7.09 10.05 -23.01
N TYR A 277 7.23 10.14 -21.67
CA TYR A 277 8.52 10.47 -21.03
C TYR A 277 8.97 9.40 -20.03
N LEU A 278 8.22 9.12 -18.98
CA LEU A 278 8.69 8.25 -17.90
C LEU A 278 8.95 6.81 -18.36
N VAL A 279 7.93 6.17 -18.95
CA VAL A 279 8.05 4.78 -19.39
C VAL A 279 9.11 4.61 -20.47
N PRO A 280 9.17 5.42 -21.55
CA PRO A 280 10.23 5.31 -22.54
C PRO A 280 11.62 5.55 -21.99
N THR A 281 11.76 6.49 -21.04
CA THR A 281 13.05 6.77 -20.40
C THR A 281 13.52 5.56 -19.58
N LEU A 282 12.69 5.03 -18.69
CA LEU A 282 13.06 3.89 -17.86
C LEU A 282 13.22 2.60 -18.67
N ALA A 283 12.40 2.36 -19.70
CA ALA A 283 12.58 1.22 -20.58
C ALA A 283 13.95 1.20 -21.28
N ARG A 284 14.50 2.37 -21.57
CA ARG A 284 15.84 2.51 -22.16
C ARG A 284 16.96 2.42 -21.14
N THR A 285 16.80 3.03 -19.96
CA THR A 285 17.89 3.17 -18.96
C THR A 285 17.82 2.13 -17.85
N HIS A 286 16.62 1.69 -17.46
CA HIS A 286 16.33 0.78 -16.35
C HIS A 286 15.29 -0.26 -16.74
N PRO A 287 15.54 -1.12 -17.75
CA PRO A 287 14.53 -2.02 -18.34
C PRO A 287 13.96 -3.05 -17.34
N GLY A 288 14.58 -3.23 -16.18
CA GLY A 288 14.10 -4.10 -15.11
C GLY A 288 13.11 -3.42 -14.15
N VAL A 289 12.91 -2.09 -14.27
CA VAL A 289 12.03 -1.33 -13.37
C VAL A 289 10.66 -1.19 -14.01
N GLU A 290 9.62 -1.63 -13.30
CA GLU A 290 8.24 -1.53 -13.76
C GLU A 290 7.62 -0.17 -13.39
N VAL A 291 6.89 0.44 -14.34
CA VAL A 291 6.10 1.65 -14.09
C VAL A 291 4.65 1.26 -13.90
N TYR A 292 4.06 1.69 -12.78
CA TYR A 292 2.65 1.50 -12.48
C TYR A 292 1.92 2.84 -12.47
N PHE A 293 0.67 2.84 -12.89
CA PHE A 293 -0.21 3.98 -12.75
C PHE A 293 -0.73 4.07 -11.31
N GLY A 294 -0.31 5.05 -10.57
CA GLY A 294 -0.66 5.24 -9.15
C GLY A 294 0.13 6.39 -8.51
N THR A 295 -0.13 6.68 -7.23
CA THR A 295 -1.04 5.97 -6.34
C THR A 295 -2.44 6.61 -6.36
N ILE A 296 -3.47 5.82 -6.57
CA ILE A 296 -4.83 6.32 -6.82
C ILE A 296 -5.66 6.21 -5.55
N ASN A 297 -6.14 7.36 -5.03
CA ASN A 297 -6.95 7.46 -3.81
C ASN A 297 -8.41 7.90 -4.05
N THR A 298 -8.88 7.87 -5.28
CA THR A 298 -10.25 8.25 -5.65
C THR A 298 -11.05 7.06 -6.18
N ASN A 299 -12.36 7.03 -5.90
CA ASN A 299 -13.29 6.05 -6.46
C ASN A 299 -13.92 6.50 -7.79
N ARG A 300 -13.45 7.59 -8.38
CA ARG A 300 -13.90 8.11 -9.68
C ARG A 300 -13.41 7.21 -10.82
N PHE A 301 -14.14 6.11 -11.04
CA PHE A 301 -13.84 5.16 -12.11
C PHE A 301 -13.75 5.85 -13.48
N ASP A 302 -14.64 6.80 -13.76
CA ASP A 302 -14.68 7.55 -15.03
C ASP A 302 -13.35 8.28 -15.32
N VAL A 303 -12.71 8.83 -14.30
CA VAL A 303 -11.42 9.53 -14.41
C VAL A 303 -10.28 8.52 -14.67
N ILE A 304 -10.23 7.46 -13.86
CA ILE A 304 -9.21 6.43 -14.00
C ILE A 304 -9.35 5.72 -15.36
N ASP A 305 -10.58 5.47 -15.77
CA ASP A 305 -10.91 4.88 -17.06
C ASP A 305 -10.50 5.78 -18.23
N SER A 306 -10.64 7.10 -18.11
CA SER A 306 -10.19 8.03 -19.17
C SER A 306 -8.67 7.95 -19.38
N VAL A 307 -7.89 7.80 -18.31
CA VAL A 307 -6.43 7.61 -18.39
C VAL A 307 -6.07 6.25 -19.00
N LEU A 308 -6.67 5.17 -18.49
CA LEU A 308 -6.36 3.80 -18.95
C LEU A 308 -6.96 3.45 -20.31
N SER A 309 -7.96 4.21 -20.81
CA SER A 309 -8.51 4.05 -22.16
C SER A 309 -7.58 4.59 -23.23
N ASP A 310 -6.63 5.44 -22.88
CA ASP A 310 -5.55 5.82 -23.79
C ASP A 310 -4.69 4.59 -24.10
N SER A 311 -4.56 4.28 -25.41
CA SER A 311 -3.91 3.04 -25.85
C SER A 311 -2.41 3.02 -25.55
N LEU A 312 -1.75 4.19 -25.58
CA LEU A 312 -0.33 4.31 -25.27
C LEU A 312 -0.11 4.12 -23.77
N MET A 313 -0.94 4.76 -22.93
CA MET A 313 -0.89 4.61 -21.48
C MET A 313 -1.12 3.16 -21.04
N SER A 314 -2.21 2.54 -21.54
CA SER A 314 -2.56 1.16 -21.18
C SER A 314 -1.51 0.13 -21.61
N ALA A 315 -0.82 0.37 -22.74
CA ALA A 315 0.25 -0.49 -23.21
C ALA A 315 1.59 -0.26 -22.47
N SER A 316 1.77 0.91 -21.85
CA SER A 316 3.04 1.33 -21.26
C SER A 316 3.17 0.84 -19.82
N VAL A 317 2.13 0.98 -18.99
CA VAL A 317 2.18 0.63 -17.58
C VAL A 317 1.99 -0.86 -17.35
N LYS A 318 2.60 -1.40 -16.29
CA LYS A 318 2.51 -2.81 -15.91
C LYS A 318 1.37 -3.11 -14.94
N GLY A 319 0.87 -2.09 -14.27
CA GLY A 319 -0.21 -2.24 -13.31
C GLY A 319 -0.73 -0.92 -12.78
N VAL A 320 -1.60 -1.04 -11.79
CA VAL A 320 -2.30 0.08 -11.14
C VAL A 320 -2.12 -0.02 -9.64
N GLY A 321 -1.71 1.09 -9.03
CA GLY A 321 -1.59 1.24 -7.60
C GLY A 321 -2.78 2.00 -7.01
N LEU A 322 -3.48 1.37 -6.06
CA LEU A 322 -4.71 1.88 -5.44
C LEU A 322 -4.53 2.04 -3.94
N GLN A 323 -5.09 3.12 -3.39
CA GLN A 323 -5.14 3.36 -1.96
C GLN A 323 -6.44 4.05 -1.57
N TRP A 324 -6.78 4.06 -0.27
CA TRP A 324 -7.99 4.71 0.26
C TRP A 324 -9.24 4.33 -0.56
N GLU A 325 -10.03 5.32 -0.97
CA GLU A 325 -11.25 5.09 -1.77
C GLU A 325 -11.00 4.41 -3.12
N GLY A 326 -9.77 4.44 -3.63
CA GLY A 326 -9.40 3.75 -4.86
C GLY A 326 -9.66 2.24 -4.82
N GLY A 327 -9.66 1.63 -3.62
CA GLY A 327 -10.03 0.24 -3.44
C GLY A 327 -11.47 -0.09 -3.86
N GLN A 328 -12.38 0.87 -3.84
CA GLN A 328 -13.79 0.66 -4.22
C GLN A 328 -13.98 0.33 -5.70
N ILE A 329 -13.05 0.74 -6.54
CA ILE A 329 -13.12 0.50 -8.00
C ILE A 329 -12.22 -0.66 -8.47
N LEU A 330 -11.51 -1.32 -7.55
CA LEU A 330 -10.53 -2.37 -7.88
C LEU A 330 -11.12 -3.49 -8.74
N SER A 331 -12.22 -4.10 -8.34
CA SER A 331 -12.83 -5.20 -9.10
C SER A 331 -13.26 -4.74 -10.50
N ARG A 332 -13.86 -3.56 -10.61
CA ARG A 332 -14.30 -3.00 -11.89
C ARG A 332 -13.13 -2.69 -12.83
N LEU A 333 -12.01 -2.20 -12.29
CA LEU A 333 -10.80 -1.98 -13.09
C LEU A 333 -10.20 -3.29 -13.57
N ARG A 334 -10.13 -4.29 -12.69
CA ARG A 334 -9.61 -5.61 -13.03
C ARG A 334 -10.45 -6.29 -14.11
N ASP A 335 -11.76 -6.17 -14.04
CA ASP A 335 -12.65 -6.73 -15.05
C ASP A 335 -12.47 -6.06 -16.42
N LYS A 336 -12.23 -4.74 -16.45
CA LYS A 336 -12.05 -4.00 -17.70
C LYS A 336 -10.62 -4.09 -18.25
N TYR A 337 -9.61 -4.12 -17.38
CA TYR A 337 -8.19 -4.17 -17.73
C TYR A 337 -7.49 -5.39 -17.11
N PRO A 338 -7.88 -6.63 -17.50
CA PRO A 338 -7.40 -7.86 -16.86
C PRO A 338 -5.92 -8.17 -17.10
N HIS A 339 -5.28 -7.47 -18.03
CA HIS A 339 -3.85 -7.60 -18.34
C HIS A 339 -2.96 -6.83 -17.38
N LEU A 340 -3.52 -5.89 -16.59
CA LEU A 340 -2.78 -5.11 -15.61
C LEU A 340 -2.73 -5.82 -14.26
N ARG A 341 -1.62 -5.62 -13.54
CA ARG A 341 -1.51 -6.01 -12.13
C ARG A 341 -2.14 -4.93 -11.26
N TYR A 342 -2.64 -5.33 -10.10
CA TYR A 342 -3.25 -4.40 -9.15
C TYR A 342 -2.58 -4.56 -7.80
N VAL A 343 -2.14 -3.44 -7.23
CA VAL A 343 -1.48 -3.42 -5.92
C VAL A 343 -2.13 -2.38 -5.02
N GLN A 344 -2.23 -2.70 -3.74
CA GLN A 344 -2.61 -1.71 -2.74
C GLN A 344 -1.34 -1.02 -2.27
N THR A 345 -1.34 0.31 -2.31
CA THR A 345 -0.14 1.14 -2.17
C THR A 345 -0.02 1.85 -0.83
N GLU A 346 -1.14 1.99 -0.10
CA GLU A 346 -1.15 2.64 1.20
C GLU A 346 -2.40 2.23 1.99
N GLY A 347 -2.21 1.59 3.15
CA GLY A 347 -3.28 1.31 4.08
C GLY A 347 -3.81 2.59 4.73
N GLU A 348 -5.11 2.65 4.92
CA GLU A 348 -5.76 3.77 5.61
C GLU A 348 -5.26 3.86 7.06
N CYS A 349 -4.79 5.03 7.46
CA CYS A 349 -4.02 5.22 8.69
C CYS A 349 -4.80 5.96 9.81
N GLY A 350 -6.11 6.09 9.67
CA GLY A 350 -6.99 6.62 10.73
C GLY A 350 -6.65 8.03 11.19
N TRP A 351 -6.96 8.32 12.47
CA TRP A 351 -6.90 9.66 13.04
C TRP A 351 -6.16 9.71 14.40
N GLY A 352 -5.22 8.80 14.62
CA GLY A 352 -4.45 8.73 15.86
C GLY A 352 -5.24 8.17 17.05
N SER A 353 -6.31 7.42 16.81
CA SER A 353 -7.12 6.82 17.88
C SER A 353 -6.45 5.59 18.48
N PHE A 354 -5.74 4.79 17.70
CA PHE A 354 -5.11 3.53 18.08
C PHE A 354 -6.06 2.55 18.81
N ASP A 355 -7.35 2.62 18.50
CA ASP A 355 -8.42 1.87 19.16
C ASP A 355 -8.77 0.57 18.42
N TRP A 356 -9.70 -0.20 19.00
CA TRP A 356 -10.18 -1.44 18.40
C TRP A 356 -10.91 -1.22 17.07
N LYS A 357 -11.59 -0.09 16.93
CA LYS A 357 -12.34 0.26 15.72
C LYS A 357 -11.40 0.45 14.52
N ALA A 358 -10.23 1.02 14.75
CA ALA A 358 -9.19 1.12 13.72
C ALA A 358 -8.68 -0.27 13.29
N ALA A 359 -8.56 -1.22 14.22
CA ALA A 359 -8.17 -2.59 13.90
C ALA A 359 -9.23 -3.31 13.05
N GLU A 360 -10.51 -3.14 13.38
CA GLU A 360 -11.61 -3.72 12.61
C GLU A 360 -11.65 -3.13 11.19
N HIS A 361 -11.45 -1.83 11.06
CA HIS A 361 -11.35 -1.14 9.77
C HIS A 361 -10.17 -1.67 8.95
N THR A 362 -8.97 -1.74 9.53
CA THR A 362 -7.78 -2.28 8.87
C THR A 362 -7.98 -3.73 8.42
N PHE A 363 -8.60 -4.56 9.29
CA PHE A 363 -8.89 -5.95 8.93
C PHE A 363 -9.83 -6.05 7.72
N GLU A 364 -10.90 -5.26 7.70
CA GLU A 364 -11.86 -5.22 6.61
C GLU A 364 -11.22 -4.71 5.32
N ARG A 365 -10.35 -3.68 5.38
CA ARG A 365 -9.63 -3.16 4.21
C ARG A 365 -8.71 -4.20 3.59
N ILE A 366 -7.93 -4.93 4.40
CA ILE A 366 -7.10 -6.02 3.90
C ILE A 366 -7.96 -7.10 3.21
N ASN A 367 -9.05 -7.53 3.87
CA ASN A 367 -9.99 -8.49 3.29
C ASN A 367 -10.51 -8.01 1.93
N HIS A 368 -10.95 -6.74 1.87
CA HIS A 368 -11.48 -6.14 0.65
C HIS A 368 -10.44 -6.15 -0.48
N TYR A 369 -9.24 -5.64 -0.24
CA TYR A 369 -8.22 -5.53 -1.28
C TYR A 369 -7.77 -6.92 -1.79
N LEU A 370 -7.40 -7.83 -0.89
CA LEU A 370 -6.95 -9.17 -1.27
C LEU A 370 -8.08 -9.97 -1.94
N GLY A 371 -9.28 -9.88 -1.38
CA GLY A 371 -10.46 -10.57 -1.91
C GLY A 371 -10.92 -10.05 -3.27
N ASN A 372 -10.52 -8.83 -3.69
CA ASN A 372 -10.81 -8.26 -4.99
C ASN A 372 -9.62 -8.27 -5.95
N GLY A 373 -8.47 -8.85 -5.54
CA GLY A 373 -7.34 -9.13 -6.42
C GLY A 373 -6.19 -8.15 -6.38
N ALA A 374 -6.05 -7.40 -5.28
CA ALA A 374 -4.78 -6.73 -5.01
C ALA A 374 -3.71 -7.79 -4.73
N GLN A 375 -2.62 -7.74 -5.49
CA GLN A 375 -1.54 -8.73 -5.41
C GLN A 375 -0.53 -8.39 -4.31
N ASP A 376 -0.32 -7.10 -4.03
CA ASP A 376 0.53 -6.64 -2.95
C ASP A 376 -0.27 -5.71 -2.02
N TYR A 377 0.10 -5.64 -0.75
CA TYR A 377 -0.54 -4.77 0.24
C TYR A 377 0.52 -4.01 1.04
N THR A 378 0.50 -2.67 1.00
CA THR A 378 1.43 -1.79 1.72
C THR A 378 0.71 -1.05 2.84
N PHE A 379 1.12 -1.28 4.09
CA PHE A 379 0.68 -0.46 5.22
C PHE A 379 1.49 0.84 5.28
N TRP A 380 0.85 1.99 5.56
CA TRP A 380 1.54 3.28 5.54
C TRP A 380 2.57 3.37 6.67
N ASN A 381 2.14 3.69 7.88
CA ASN A 381 3.05 3.88 9.01
C ASN A 381 3.13 2.63 9.87
N PHE A 382 4.24 1.88 9.83
CA PHE A 382 4.34 0.73 10.75
C PHE A 382 4.78 1.14 12.16
N ILE A 383 5.43 2.28 12.35
CA ILE A 383 5.86 2.80 13.65
C ILE A 383 5.84 4.31 13.68
N LEU A 384 5.22 4.89 14.72
CA LEU A 384 5.21 6.32 14.99
C LEU A 384 5.35 6.58 16.49
N ALA A 385 5.79 7.80 16.83
CA ALA A 385 5.86 8.24 18.20
C ALA A 385 4.54 8.88 18.66
N ASP A 386 4.23 8.74 19.92
CA ASP A 386 3.14 9.39 20.67
C ASP A 386 1.77 9.22 19.99
N ASP A 387 1.17 10.29 19.50
CA ASP A 387 -0.14 10.27 18.84
C ASP A 387 -0.05 10.26 17.29
N GLY A 388 1.15 10.05 16.75
CA GLY A 388 1.38 9.90 15.32
C GLY A 388 1.21 11.20 14.51
N GLU A 389 1.44 12.37 15.12
CA GLU A 389 1.26 13.66 14.47
C GLU A 389 2.26 13.90 13.34
N SER A 390 1.75 14.21 12.15
CA SER A 390 2.52 14.62 10.98
C SER A 390 2.98 16.07 11.05
N GLY A 391 3.83 16.51 10.09
CA GLY A 391 4.31 17.89 10.00
C GLY A 391 3.20 18.94 9.76
N TRP A 392 2.02 18.53 9.31
CA TRP A 392 0.88 19.40 9.06
C TRP A 392 -0.27 19.24 10.08
N GLY A 393 0.00 18.54 11.21
CA GLY A 393 -0.91 18.44 12.34
C GLY A 393 -1.98 17.37 12.24
N TRP A 394 -1.89 16.47 11.28
CA TRP A 394 -2.75 15.29 11.23
C TRP A 394 -2.14 14.15 12.04
N LYS A 395 -2.91 13.61 12.96
CA LYS A 395 -2.54 12.45 13.75
C LYS A 395 -2.95 11.19 13.01
N GLN A 396 -2.01 10.28 12.83
CA GLN A 396 -2.26 9.00 12.14
C GLN A 396 -1.97 7.82 13.06
N ASN A 397 -2.63 6.71 12.78
CA ASN A 397 -2.33 5.45 13.42
C ASN A 397 -1.05 4.83 12.84
N ALA A 398 -0.44 3.96 13.63
CA ALA A 398 0.66 3.09 13.22
C ALA A 398 0.47 1.71 13.84
N LEU A 399 1.11 0.69 13.27
CA LEU A 399 1.07 -0.66 13.83
C LEU A 399 1.77 -0.73 15.19
N ILE A 400 2.77 0.11 15.41
CA ILE A 400 3.54 0.19 16.65
C ILE A 400 3.61 1.65 17.08
N ARG A 401 3.19 1.89 18.31
CA ARG A 401 3.23 3.22 18.93
C ARG A 401 4.38 3.29 19.92
N VAL A 402 5.25 4.28 19.79
CA VAL A 402 6.34 4.57 20.73
C VAL A 402 5.91 5.66 21.70
N ASP A 403 6.08 5.43 22.99
CA ASP A 403 5.97 6.46 24.05
C ASP A 403 7.33 7.15 24.14
N SER A 404 7.45 8.36 23.59
CA SER A 404 8.71 9.10 23.52
C SER A 404 9.26 9.46 24.89
N ALA A 405 8.39 9.69 25.88
CA ALA A 405 8.80 10.04 27.23
C ALA A 405 9.36 8.85 28.02
N LYS A 406 8.92 7.61 27.71
CA LYS A 406 9.36 6.41 28.42
C LYS A 406 10.37 5.57 27.64
N GLY A 407 10.54 5.79 26.34
CA GLY A 407 11.34 4.93 25.48
C GLY A 407 10.81 3.50 25.40
N THR A 408 9.49 3.33 25.39
CA THR A 408 8.81 2.03 25.29
C THR A 408 7.87 2.01 24.09
N CYS A 409 7.49 0.83 23.61
CA CYS A 409 6.54 0.71 22.52
C CYS A 409 5.36 -0.21 22.88
N THR A 410 4.25 0.03 22.18
CA THR A 410 3.03 -0.77 22.24
C THR A 410 2.66 -1.24 20.84
N TYR A 411 2.38 -2.53 20.69
CA TYR A 411 1.78 -3.10 19.49
C TYR A 411 0.29 -2.80 19.52
N THR A 412 -0.18 -2.03 18.53
CA THR A 412 -1.55 -1.51 18.50
C THR A 412 -2.56 -2.61 18.13
N PRO A 413 -3.85 -2.40 18.31
CA PRO A 413 -4.87 -3.33 17.79
C PRO A 413 -4.74 -3.59 16.28
N GLU A 414 -4.35 -2.58 15.48
CA GLU A 414 -4.11 -2.71 14.03
C GLU A 414 -2.92 -3.62 13.72
N TYR A 415 -1.88 -3.64 14.56
CA TYR A 415 -0.77 -4.60 14.43
C TYR A 415 -1.28 -6.04 14.39
N TYR A 416 -2.20 -6.37 15.30
CA TYR A 416 -2.77 -7.72 15.37
C TYR A 416 -3.73 -7.98 14.21
N ALA A 417 -4.45 -6.96 13.72
CA ALA A 417 -5.28 -7.10 12.53
C ALA A 417 -4.43 -7.48 11.30
N VAL A 418 -3.31 -6.78 11.08
CA VAL A 418 -2.35 -7.13 10.01
C VAL A 418 -1.73 -8.50 10.24
N ARG A 419 -1.35 -8.83 11.48
CA ARG A 419 -0.75 -10.11 11.84
C ARG A 419 -1.64 -11.30 11.50
N HIS A 420 -2.96 -11.18 11.68
CA HIS A 420 -3.93 -12.23 11.30
C HIS A 420 -3.84 -12.64 9.83
N TYR A 421 -3.39 -11.74 8.97
CA TYR A 421 -3.14 -12.05 7.55
C TYR A 421 -1.66 -12.38 7.29
N ALA A 422 -0.77 -11.49 7.67
CA ALA A 422 0.63 -11.51 7.25
C ALA A 422 1.41 -12.73 7.77
N GLU A 423 1.14 -13.18 9.00
CA GLU A 423 1.80 -14.36 9.56
C GLU A 423 1.41 -15.65 8.84
N PHE A 424 0.20 -15.72 8.26
CA PHE A 424 -0.36 -16.95 7.72
C PHE A 424 -0.44 -17.00 6.20
N ILE A 425 -0.44 -15.85 5.52
CA ILE A 425 -0.56 -15.75 4.06
C ILE A 425 0.77 -15.25 3.48
N PRO A 426 1.75 -16.14 3.23
CA PRO A 426 3.02 -15.77 2.62
C PRO A 426 2.88 -15.45 1.13
N SER A 427 3.94 -14.87 0.55
CA SER A 427 4.05 -14.65 -0.91
C SER A 427 3.80 -15.93 -1.69
N GLY A 428 3.09 -15.82 -2.82
CA GLY A 428 2.69 -16.95 -3.66
C GLY A 428 1.44 -17.70 -3.17
N SER A 429 0.78 -17.23 -2.10
CA SER A 429 -0.51 -17.76 -1.68
C SER A 429 -1.60 -17.40 -2.69
N ARG A 430 -2.64 -18.21 -2.76
CA ARG A 430 -3.80 -17.99 -3.63
C ARG A 430 -5.06 -17.82 -2.80
N ILE A 431 -5.78 -16.73 -3.04
CA ILE A 431 -7.09 -16.48 -2.44
C ILE A 431 -8.11 -17.27 -3.26
N VAL A 432 -8.89 -18.12 -2.61
CA VAL A 432 -9.82 -19.06 -3.27
C VAL A 432 -11.29 -18.82 -2.89
N ALA A 433 -11.56 -18.13 -1.78
CA ALA A 433 -12.91 -17.75 -1.40
C ALA A 433 -12.91 -16.48 -0.53
N ARG A 434 -14.03 -15.75 -0.55
CA ARG A 434 -14.17 -14.50 0.21
C ARG A 434 -15.60 -14.20 0.61
N SER A 435 -15.77 -13.42 1.67
CA SER A 435 -16.97 -12.63 1.97
C SER A 435 -16.56 -11.28 2.53
N GLY A 436 -17.49 -10.32 2.55
CA GLY A 436 -17.30 -8.97 3.09
C GLY A 436 -18.42 -8.59 4.07
N GLY A 437 -18.64 -7.28 4.26
CA GLY A 437 -19.62 -6.72 5.18
C GLY A 437 -19.26 -6.98 6.64
N ASP A 438 -20.25 -7.16 7.49
CA ASP A 438 -20.04 -7.37 8.94
C ASP A 438 -19.27 -8.67 9.28
N THR A 439 -19.12 -9.56 8.32
CA THR A 439 -18.44 -10.84 8.53
C THR A 439 -17.46 -11.10 7.39
N PRO A 440 -16.35 -10.34 7.30
CA PRO A 440 -15.34 -10.55 6.29
C PRO A 440 -14.61 -11.87 6.55
N VAL A 441 -14.50 -12.67 5.50
CA VAL A 441 -13.77 -13.95 5.51
C VAL A 441 -12.92 -14.02 4.24
N LEU A 442 -11.68 -14.47 4.40
CA LEU A 442 -10.77 -14.78 3.31
C LEU A 442 -10.27 -16.21 3.46
N VAL A 443 -10.37 -17.00 2.40
CA VAL A 443 -9.77 -18.34 2.35
C VAL A 443 -8.60 -18.32 1.39
N ALA A 444 -7.43 -18.66 1.90
CA ALA A 444 -6.21 -18.74 1.13
C ALA A 444 -5.63 -20.15 1.12
N VAL A 445 -4.89 -20.49 0.07
CA VAL A 445 -4.04 -21.69 -0.02
C VAL A 445 -2.60 -21.23 -0.19
N THR A 446 -1.76 -21.59 0.73
CA THR A 446 -0.33 -21.22 0.70
C THR A 446 0.43 -22.04 -0.34
N PRO A 447 1.66 -21.67 -0.71
CA PRO A 447 2.50 -22.47 -1.61
C PRO A 447 2.76 -23.90 -1.11
N SER A 448 2.73 -24.11 0.20
CA SER A 448 2.85 -25.46 0.81
C SER A 448 1.56 -26.28 0.75
N GLY A 449 0.45 -25.73 0.25
CA GLY A 449 -0.86 -26.39 0.21
C GLY A 449 -1.65 -26.30 1.51
N THR A 450 -1.20 -25.51 2.48
CA THR A 450 -1.93 -25.23 3.72
C THR A 450 -3.13 -24.32 3.44
N TYR A 451 -4.31 -24.67 3.96
CA TYR A 451 -5.45 -23.77 3.95
C TYR A 451 -5.40 -22.83 5.14
N VAL A 452 -5.62 -21.55 4.86
CA VAL A 452 -5.73 -20.48 5.85
C VAL A 452 -7.10 -19.84 5.70
N VAL A 453 -7.82 -19.67 6.81
CA VAL A 453 -9.08 -18.95 6.85
C VAL A 453 -8.95 -17.80 7.82
N VAL A 454 -8.94 -16.57 7.31
CA VAL A 454 -8.92 -15.35 8.10
C VAL A 454 -10.35 -14.81 8.13
N ALA A 455 -10.93 -14.66 9.33
CA ALA A 455 -12.32 -14.31 9.51
C ALA A 455 -12.51 -13.31 10.66
N ALA A 456 -13.44 -12.39 10.50
CA ALA A 456 -13.87 -11.52 11.57
C ALA A 456 -15.40 -11.45 11.67
N ASN A 457 -15.86 -11.03 12.85
CA ASN A 457 -17.21 -10.56 13.04
C ASN A 457 -17.14 -9.13 13.60
N LEU A 458 -17.47 -8.17 12.74
CA LEU A 458 -17.44 -6.73 13.04
C LEU A 458 -18.80 -6.21 13.57
N GLY A 459 -19.80 -7.08 13.62
CA GLY A 459 -21.15 -6.77 14.10
C GLY A 459 -21.38 -7.13 15.56
N ASP A 460 -22.49 -6.65 16.11
CA ASP A 460 -22.90 -6.81 17.53
C ASP A 460 -23.51 -8.19 17.86
N LYS A 461 -23.75 -9.04 16.86
CA LYS A 461 -24.40 -10.34 17.05
C LYS A 461 -23.45 -11.47 16.65
N LYS A 462 -23.58 -12.62 17.34
CA LYS A 462 -22.89 -13.84 16.96
C LYS A 462 -23.18 -14.20 15.50
N ALA A 463 -22.14 -14.50 14.74
CA ALA A 463 -22.21 -14.96 13.36
C ALA A 463 -21.76 -16.42 13.22
N VAL A 464 -22.35 -17.14 12.25
CA VAL A 464 -21.90 -18.48 11.87
C VAL A 464 -21.65 -18.48 10.37
N VAL A 465 -20.43 -18.81 9.98
CA VAL A 465 -19.98 -18.88 8.58
C VAL A 465 -19.45 -20.26 8.26
N SER A 466 -19.51 -20.63 7.00
CA SER A 466 -19.02 -21.90 6.48
C SER A 466 -18.01 -21.62 5.37
N ALA A 467 -16.72 -21.68 5.68
CA ALA A 467 -15.65 -21.48 4.71
C ALA A 467 -15.40 -22.78 3.91
N PRO A 468 -15.39 -22.73 2.56
CA PRO A 468 -15.15 -23.89 1.72
C PRO A 468 -13.68 -24.31 1.80
N ILE A 469 -13.44 -25.60 2.06
CA ILE A 469 -12.11 -26.23 2.10
C ILE A 469 -12.17 -27.47 1.20
N GLY A 470 -11.90 -27.27 -0.09
CA GLY A 470 -12.18 -28.30 -1.10
C GLY A 470 -13.66 -28.70 -1.08
N PRO A 471 -14.01 -30.01 -0.97
CA PRO A 471 -15.40 -30.47 -0.96
C PRO A 471 -16.08 -30.35 0.42
N LYS A 472 -15.40 -29.87 1.43
CA LYS A 472 -15.90 -29.77 2.82
C LYS A 472 -15.97 -28.31 3.27
N TYR A 473 -16.47 -28.11 4.48
CA TYR A 473 -16.62 -26.80 5.10
C TYR A 473 -15.94 -26.73 6.47
N LEU A 474 -15.24 -25.67 6.72
CA LEU A 474 -14.87 -25.24 8.07
C LEU A 474 -16.03 -24.37 8.58
N ASN A 475 -16.79 -24.89 9.54
CA ASN A 475 -17.89 -24.15 10.15
C ASN A 475 -17.38 -23.37 11.35
N ILE A 476 -17.45 -22.05 11.27
CA ILE A 476 -16.88 -21.12 12.21
C ILE A 476 -18.00 -20.37 12.93
N THR A 477 -17.90 -20.30 14.25
CA THR A 477 -18.76 -19.46 15.06
C THR A 477 -17.95 -18.29 15.59
N LEU A 478 -18.30 -17.09 15.18
CA LEU A 478 -17.62 -15.85 15.55
C LEU A 478 -18.46 -15.07 16.57
N LYS A 479 -17.86 -14.70 17.70
CA LYS A 479 -18.44 -13.75 18.64
C LYS A 479 -18.38 -12.34 18.07
N PRO A 480 -19.20 -11.38 18.57
CA PRO A 480 -19.09 -9.98 18.19
C PRO A 480 -17.67 -9.45 18.38
N HIS A 481 -17.25 -8.54 17.51
CA HIS A 481 -16.00 -7.79 17.58
C HIS A 481 -14.77 -8.69 17.79
N THR A 482 -14.65 -9.73 16.94
CA THR A 482 -13.61 -10.75 17.07
C THR A 482 -12.90 -10.97 15.74
N LEU A 483 -11.58 -10.97 15.75
CA LEU A 483 -10.72 -11.37 14.62
C LEU A 483 -10.17 -12.76 14.89
N THR A 484 -10.20 -13.66 13.91
CA THR A 484 -9.73 -15.03 14.10
C THR A 484 -9.09 -15.56 12.82
N THR A 485 -7.94 -16.23 12.95
CA THR A 485 -7.32 -16.99 11.87
C THR A 485 -7.30 -18.46 12.20
N PHE A 486 -7.68 -19.28 11.23
CA PHE A 486 -7.60 -20.73 11.26
C PHE A 486 -6.56 -21.18 10.23
N SER A 487 -5.69 -22.09 10.63
CA SER A 487 -4.72 -22.70 9.74
C SER A 487 -4.72 -24.21 9.94
N ASP A 488 -4.76 -24.98 8.84
CA ASP A 488 -4.47 -26.39 8.94
C ASP A 488 -2.95 -26.57 8.96
N ALA A 489 -2.47 -27.38 9.89
CA ALA A 489 -1.11 -27.92 9.79
C ALA A 489 -1.19 -29.18 8.93
N LEU A 490 -0.35 -29.28 7.90
CA LEU A 490 -0.07 -30.57 7.29
C LEU A 490 0.80 -31.32 8.33
N GLU A 491 0.23 -32.35 8.97
CA GLU A 491 1.00 -33.31 9.77
C GLU A 491 1.97 -34.09 8.90
#